data_dcf08fa18539965a30ea47db4da95fdd
#
_entry.id   dcf08fa18539965a30ea47db4da95fdd
#
_cell.length_a   1.000
_cell.length_b   1.000
_cell.length_c   1.000
_cell.angle_alpha   90.00
_cell.angle_beta   90.00
_cell.angle_gamma   90.00
#
_symmetry.space_group_name_H-M   'P 1'
#
loop_
_entity.id
_entity.type
_entity.pdbx_description
1 polymer ?
#
loop_
_entity_poly.entity_id
_entity_poly.type
_entity_poly.pdbx_seq_one_letter_code
_entity_poly.pdbx_strand_id
1 'polypeptide(L)'
;MGVSNNFEMLEKRRPSVKRDSLVVPDSEDTTNWRLIIVAGIVSALNAVENSVLGIGEWPYMKEIDKDATAQFFGMATSASKCAHALFALVFSIWSYKSHSVKIPLMASRLIAIVACVIYLSIEYVPGNKRFVLASVYILLGIANSATTVLRGYIAMCSSIQDRPRAFAVIGLSIIVSIVVGPTLQLIFSSIAYPGYEIVHGIRFHIYSAPIWFSFVLTILTVFFIAFFMQDVHRASTESKLDEEERRPMFSMEQLKDIWCKLKRSNLDWKLIAVCLFVKTAATFSHATMQSIMSILFMVQYGWTGTETVRMGSMMMVGFGIFSCVVLLLYIFCKLGQILPQEKVFLVCTIASGCVFLITYPYEFNSNPVVLYNETTHAGCNPVEYSWCENAIAVNPYFFMIMTLIVSAPSIPMMHTALDTVYSRILGNVDQSVAQGAMTIVDDIVFMVTPIFTTTMFTLLGVGPLWLIKSSVYFAIAAVWFLNLKNISTHMY
;
A
#
# COMPACT_ATOMS: atom_id res chain seq x y z
N MET A 1 -3.80 66.27 -2.41
CA MET A 1 -3.06 65.54 -3.43
C MET A 1 -2.11 64.57 -2.70
N GLY A 2 -2.43 63.27 -2.55
CA GLY A 2 -1.54 62.35 -1.83
C GLY A 2 -2.13 61.00 -1.41
N VAL A 3 -3.31 60.62 -1.90
CA VAL A 3 -3.95 59.33 -1.52
C VAL A 3 -4.17 58.37 -2.71
N SER A 4 -3.88 58.84 -3.95
CA SER A 4 -4.18 58.05 -5.16
C SER A 4 -3.09 57.05 -5.59
N ASN A 5 -1.85 57.16 -5.08
CA ASN A 5 -0.74 56.31 -5.60
C ASN A 5 -0.47 55.00 -4.84
N ASN A 6 -1.17 54.75 -3.74
CA ASN A 6 -0.98 53.47 -2.99
C ASN A 6 -1.93 52.35 -3.40
N PHE A 7 -2.96 52.63 -4.18
CA PHE A 7 -3.88 51.60 -4.68
C PHE A 7 -3.36 50.90 -5.94
N GLU A 8 -2.58 51.55 -6.79
CA GLU A 8 -2.02 50.91 -8.01
C GLU A 8 -0.82 49.98 -7.74
N MET A 9 -0.13 50.13 -6.59
CA MET A 9 1.00 49.22 -6.26
C MET A 9 0.56 47.93 -5.59
N LEU A 10 -0.66 47.80 -5.09
CA LEU A 10 -1.23 46.59 -4.54
C LEU A 10 -1.85 45.66 -5.60
N GLU A 11 -2.18 46.19 -6.78
CA GLU A 11 -2.75 45.41 -7.88
C GLU A 11 -1.70 44.61 -8.68
N LYS A 12 -0.40 44.93 -8.53
CA LYS A 12 0.71 44.26 -9.25
C LYS A 12 1.25 42.98 -8.58
N ARG A 13 0.68 42.51 -7.48
CA ARG A 13 1.08 41.25 -6.81
C ARG A 13 0.02 40.17 -6.80
N ARG A 14 -0.90 40.16 -7.76
CA ARG A 14 -1.70 38.93 -7.99
C ARG A 14 -0.81 37.93 -8.71
N PRO A 15 -0.60 36.68 -8.15
CA PRO A 15 0.03 35.64 -8.92
C PRO A 15 -0.84 35.43 -10.15
N SER A 16 -0.27 35.61 -11.33
CA SER A 16 -0.95 35.32 -12.60
C SER A 16 -1.43 33.88 -12.57
N VAL A 17 -2.75 33.66 -12.50
CA VAL A 17 -3.38 32.36 -12.70
C VAL A 17 -2.83 31.84 -14.03
N LYS A 18 -2.04 30.76 -13.98
CA LYS A 18 -1.44 30.19 -15.18
C LYS A 18 -2.56 29.88 -16.17
N ARG A 19 -2.38 30.29 -17.44
CA ARG A 19 -3.35 30.16 -18.53
C ARG A 19 -3.93 28.76 -18.77
N ASP A 20 -3.41 27.73 -18.10
CA ASP A 20 -3.79 26.31 -18.27
C ASP A 20 -4.64 25.73 -17.12
N SER A 21 -5.09 26.57 -16.16
CA SER A 21 -5.94 26.11 -15.07
C SER A 21 -7.42 26.24 -15.45
N LEU A 22 -8.15 25.14 -15.29
CA LEU A 22 -9.60 25.10 -15.53
C LEU A 22 -10.33 25.53 -14.27
N VAL A 23 -11.04 26.67 -14.34
CA VAL A 23 -11.94 27.12 -13.28
C VAL A 23 -13.25 26.35 -13.44
N VAL A 24 -13.57 25.47 -12.50
CA VAL A 24 -14.85 24.76 -12.48
C VAL A 24 -15.86 25.64 -11.74
N PRO A 25 -17.04 25.93 -12.35
CA PRO A 25 -18.10 26.66 -11.67
C PRO A 25 -18.58 25.94 -10.41
N ASP A 26 -19.01 26.70 -9.41
CA ASP A 26 -19.54 26.19 -8.11
C ASP A 26 -20.86 25.40 -8.20
N SER A 27 -21.34 25.06 -9.39
CA SER A 27 -22.46 24.15 -9.50
C SER A 27 -22.06 22.80 -8.90
N GLU A 28 -22.55 22.51 -7.71
CA GLU A 28 -22.36 21.24 -6.97
C GLU A 28 -22.74 20.01 -7.80
N ASP A 29 -23.31 20.18 -8.98
CA ASP A 29 -23.97 19.17 -9.79
C ASP A 29 -23.14 18.61 -10.96
N THR A 30 -21.97 19.18 -11.28
CA THR A 30 -21.23 18.74 -12.48
C THR A 30 -19.93 18.00 -12.12
N THR A 31 -19.89 16.70 -12.44
CA THR A 31 -18.71 15.86 -12.32
C THR A 31 -17.91 15.86 -13.63
N ASN A 32 -16.61 16.19 -13.57
CA ASN A 32 -15.74 16.14 -14.75
C ASN A 32 -15.10 14.75 -14.89
N TRP A 33 -15.81 13.83 -15.51
CA TRP A 33 -15.37 12.44 -15.73
C TRP A 33 -14.08 12.33 -16.52
N ARG A 34 -13.81 13.25 -17.47
CA ARG A 34 -12.59 13.24 -18.27
C ARG A 34 -11.35 13.40 -17.36
N LEU A 35 -11.37 14.34 -16.43
CA LEU A 35 -10.28 14.59 -15.51
C LEU A 35 -10.13 13.43 -14.49
N ILE A 36 -11.24 12.85 -14.04
CA ILE A 36 -11.25 11.68 -13.14
C ILE A 36 -10.63 10.47 -13.81
N ILE A 37 -10.95 10.21 -15.10
CA ILE A 37 -10.35 9.11 -15.86
C ILE A 37 -8.84 9.33 -16.02
N VAL A 38 -8.41 10.56 -16.34
CA VAL A 38 -6.97 10.91 -16.44
C VAL A 38 -6.26 10.63 -15.11
N ALA A 39 -6.82 11.08 -13.99
CA ALA A 39 -6.27 10.80 -12.66
C ALA A 39 -6.26 9.30 -12.34
N GLY A 40 -7.29 8.56 -12.75
CA GLY A 40 -7.37 7.11 -12.62
C GLY A 40 -6.28 6.38 -13.40
N ILE A 41 -5.98 6.80 -14.61
CA ILE A 41 -4.89 6.25 -15.42
C ILE A 41 -3.54 6.51 -14.74
N VAL A 42 -3.28 7.73 -14.27
CA VAL A 42 -2.06 8.06 -13.52
C VAL A 42 -1.94 7.19 -12.27
N SER A 43 -3.05 7.00 -11.55
CA SER A 43 -3.10 6.12 -10.37
C SER A 43 -2.80 4.66 -10.74
N ALA A 44 -3.34 4.16 -11.86
CA ALA A 44 -3.12 2.79 -12.31
C ALA A 44 -1.66 2.55 -12.73
N LEU A 45 -1.07 3.47 -13.48
CA LEU A 45 0.34 3.39 -13.88
C LEU A 45 1.25 3.35 -12.66
N ASN A 46 0.99 4.21 -11.68
CA ASN A 46 1.75 4.26 -10.44
C ASN A 46 1.53 3.01 -9.56
N ALA A 47 0.32 2.50 -9.47
CA ALA A 47 0.02 1.29 -8.70
C ALA A 47 0.70 0.05 -9.31
N VAL A 48 0.75 -0.07 -10.65
CA VAL A 48 1.48 -1.14 -11.35
C VAL A 48 2.98 -1.02 -11.09
N GLU A 49 3.57 0.18 -11.20
CA GLU A 49 4.98 0.45 -10.90
C GLU A 49 5.36 -0.06 -9.51
N ASN A 50 4.53 0.22 -8.50
CA ASN A 50 4.74 -0.24 -7.12
C ASN A 50 4.63 -1.74 -6.93
N SER A 51 3.72 -2.39 -7.65
CA SER A 51 3.43 -3.81 -7.45
C SER A 51 4.43 -4.73 -8.14
N VAL A 52 5.22 -4.20 -9.08
CA VAL A 52 6.20 -4.98 -9.86
C VAL A 52 7.43 -5.37 -9.02
N LEU A 53 7.77 -4.63 -7.96
CA LEU A 53 8.90 -4.94 -7.08
C LEU A 53 8.62 -6.17 -6.19
N GLY A 54 7.99 -6.10 -5.17
CA GLY A 54 7.47 -7.14 -4.29
C GLY A 54 8.44 -8.28 -3.92
N ILE A 55 8.18 -9.48 -4.40
CA ILE A 55 8.83 -10.73 -3.95
C ILE A 55 10.32 -10.79 -4.32
N GLY A 56 10.75 -10.10 -5.36
CA GLY A 56 12.14 -10.08 -5.81
C GLY A 56 13.11 -9.27 -4.95
N GLU A 57 12.61 -8.43 -4.04
CA GLU A 57 13.42 -7.48 -3.28
C GLU A 57 14.42 -8.15 -2.32
N TRP A 58 13.95 -9.09 -1.52
CA TRP A 58 14.82 -9.81 -0.59
C TRP A 58 15.81 -10.73 -1.30
N PRO A 59 15.41 -11.59 -2.26
CA PRO A 59 16.35 -12.40 -3.02
C PRO A 59 17.46 -11.57 -3.68
N TYR A 60 17.10 -10.41 -4.27
CA TYR A 60 18.09 -9.53 -4.88
C TYR A 60 19.05 -8.91 -3.86
N MET A 61 18.54 -8.45 -2.72
CA MET A 61 19.39 -7.91 -1.64
C MET A 61 20.42 -8.93 -1.18
N LYS A 62 20.02 -10.20 -0.99
CA LYS A 62 20.90 -11.28 -0.56
C LYS A 62 21.91 -11.68 -1.65
N GLU A 63 21.53 -11.55 -2.94
CA GLU A 63 22.39 -11.84 -4.09
C GLU A 63 23.52 -10.81 -4.24
N ILE A 64 23.21 -9.52 -4.11
CA ILE A 64 24.19 -8.43 -4.28
C ILE A 64 25.07 -8.19 -3.04
N ASP A 65 24.59 -8.56 -1.85
CA ASP A 65 25.29 -8.38 -0.56
C ASP A 65 24.97 -9.55 0.38
N LYS A 66 25.96 -10.47 0.50
CA LYS A 66 25.83 -11.68 1.32
C LYS A 66 25.65 -11.39 2.81
N ASP A 67 26.15 -10.24 3.28
CA ASP A 67 26.02 -9.80 4.67
C ASP A 67 24.64 -9.18 4.99
N ALA A 68 23.75 -9.10 4.00
CA ALA A 68 22.39 -8.62 4.23
C ALA A 68 21.62 -9.61 5.11
N THR A 69 21.01 -9.08 6.20
CA THR A 69 20.19 -9.85 7.13
C THR A 69 18.70 -9.55 6.90
N ALA A 70 17.83 -10.49 7.28
CA ALA A 70 16.39 -10.30 7.23
C ALA A 70 15.92 -9.10 8.06
N GLN A 71 16.58 -8.83 9.19
CA GLN A 71 16.31 -7.66 10.03
C GLN A 71 16.65 -6.36 9.30
N PHE A 72 17.79 -6.30 8.59
CA PHE A 72 18.15 -5.12 7.79
C PHE A 72 17.13 -4.85 6.68
N PHE A 73 16.66 -5.90 6.00
CA PHE A 73 15.60 -5.79 5.01
C PHE A 73 14.29 -5.24 5.62
N GLY A 74 13.90 -5.75 6.80
CA GLY A 74 12.76 -5.23 7.56
C GLY A 74 12.91 -3.76 7.95
N MET A 75 14.11 -3.31 8.37
CA MET A 75 14.39 -1.91 8.65
C MET A 75 14.31 -1.04 7.39
N ALA A 76 14.86 -1.50 6.26
CA ALA A 76 14.85 -0.77 5.00
C ALA A 76 13.43 -0.58 4.46
N THR A 77 12.59 -1.64 4.49
CA THR A 77 11.19 -1.57 4.09
C THR A 77 10.36 -0.69 5.01
N SER A 78 10.58 -0.75 6.32
CA SER A 78 9.93 0.15 7.29
C SER A 78 10.33 1.60 7.09
N ALA A 79 11.61 1.88 6.81
CA ALA A 79 12.08 3.24 6.49
C ALA A 79 11.41 3.79 5.22
N SER A 80 11.21 2.94 4.20
CA SER A 80 10.43 3.29 3.00
C SER A 80 8.99 3.68 3.32
N LYS A 81 8.30 2.92 4.19
CA LYS A 81 6.94 3.23 4.60
C LYS A 81 6.85 4.49 5.47
N CYS A 82 7.84 4.72 6.34
CA CYS A 82 7.97 5.96 7.11
C CYS A 82 8.14 7.16 6.18
N ALA A 83 9.04 7.07 5.19
CA ALA A 83 9.25 8.10 4.20
C ALA A 83 7.97 8.36 3.38
N HIS A 84 7.22 7.31 3.00
CA HIS A 84 5.92 7.45 2.35
C HIS A 84 4.94 8.26 3.20
N ALA A 85 4.75 7.93 4.46
CA ALA A 85 3.82 8.62 5.36
C ALA A 85 4.19 10.10 5.57
N LEU A 86 5.48 10.38 5.80
CA LEU A 86 5.97 11.75 5.99
C LEU A 86 5.81 12.61 4.72
N PHE A 87 6.22 12.08 3.57
CA PHE A 87 6.17 12.82 2.31
C PHE A 87 4.77 12.92 1.72
N ALA A 88 3.82 12.06 2.12
CA ALA A 88 2.41 12.24 1.80
C ALA A 88 1.87 13.58 2.34
N LEU A 89 2.29 13.96 3.56
CA LEU A 89 1.98 15.27 4.13
C LEU A 89 2.70 16.40 3.37
N VAL A 90 3.99 16.23 3.07
CA VAL A 90 4.79 17.23 2.36
C VAL A 90 4.20 17.53 0.98
N PHE A 91 3.89 16.50 0.18
CA PHE A 91 3.31 16.69 -1.15
C PHE A 91 1.89 17.26 -1.09
N SER A 92 1.09 16.89 -0.09
CA SER A 92 -0.24 17.47 0.12
C SER A 92 -0.16 18.96 0.45
N ILE A 93 0.75 19.36 1.34
CA ILE A 93 1.00 20.76 1.68
C ILE A 93 1.54 21.53 0.46
N TRP A 94 2.46 20.92 -0.28
CA TRP A 94 3.02 21.54 -1.49
C TRP A 94 1.96 21.75 -2.55
N SER A 95 1.11 20.76 -2.81
CA SER A 95 -0.01 20.87 -3.75
C SER A 95 -0.96 21.99 -3.36
N TYR A 96 -1.28 22.10 -2.07
CA TYR A 96 -2.13 23.18 -1.55
C TYR A 96 -1.49 24.56 -1.76
N LYS A 97 -0.24 24.76 -1.34
CA LYS A 97 0.46 26.06 -1.45
C LYS A 97 0.77 26.47 -2.89
N SER A 98 1.07 25.51 -3.76
CA SER A 98 1.35 25.79 -5.18
C SER A 98 0.08 25.94 -6.02
N HIS A 99 -1.10 25.67 -5.44
CA HIS A 99 -2.37 25.60 -6.17
C HIS A 99 -2.27 24.71 -7.43
N SER A 100 -1.42 23.69 -7.37
CA SER A 100 -1.17 22.78 -8.48
C SER A 100 -1.02 21.36 -7.97
N VAL A 101 -1.76 20.45 -8.56
CA VAL A 101 -1.61 19.02 -8.35
C VAL A 101 -0.52 18.43 -9.26
N LYS A 102 -0.36 19.03 -10.44
CA LYS A 102 0.57 18.60 -11.48
C LYS A 102 2.03 18.67 -11.03
N ILE A 103 2.45 19.78 -10.36
CA ILE A 103 3.84 20.00 -9.95
C ILE A 103 4.33 18.97 -8.95
N PRO A 104 3.65 18.67 -7.81
CA PRO A 104 4.07 17.64 -6.86
C PRO A 104 4.10 16.25 -7.48
N LEU A 105 3.13 15.92 -8.34
CA LEU A 105 3.09 14.64 -9.04
C LEU A 105 4.28 14.48 -9.99
N MET A 106 4.62 15.50 -10.77
CA MET A 106 5.80 15.45 -11.65
C MET A 106 7.09 15.32 -10.85
N ALA A 107 7.24 16.07 -9.75
CA ALA A 107 8.41 15.97 -8.88
C ALA A 107 8.55 14.56 -8.30
N SER A 108 7.46 13.94 -7.86
CA SER A 108 7.47 12.56 -7.37
C SER A 108 7.93 11.56 -8.43
N ARG A 109 7.48 11.74 -9.69
CA ARG A 109 7.91 10.85 -10.79
C ARG A 109 9.38 11.03 -11.14
N LEU A 110 9.92 12.25 -11.06
CA LEU A 110 11.35 12.49 -11.21
C LEU A 110 12.17 11.79 -10.12
N ILE A 111 11.70 11.79 -8.87
CA ILE A 111 12.33 11.03 -7.78
C ILE A 111 12.29 9.53 -8.08
N ALA A 112 11.17 9.00 -8.61
CA ALA A 112 11.07 7.60 -9.02
C ALA A 112 12.07 7.25 -10.14
N ILE A 113 12.24 8.12 -11.14
CA ILE A 113 13.24 7.94 -12.20
C ILE A 113 14.65 7.84 -11.61
N VAL A 114 15.00 8.75 -10.69
CA VAL A 114 16.31 8.73 -10.01
C VAL A 114 16.48 7.43 -9.23
N ALA A 115 15.47 6.99 -8.50
CA ALA A 115 15.49 5.73 -7.77
C ALA A 115 15.72 4.53 -8.70
N CYS A 116 15.02 4.46 -9.83
CA CYS A 116 15.21 3.42 -10.84
C CYS A 116 16.63 3.41 -11.41
N VAL A 117 17.19 4.59 -11.73
CA VAL A 117 18.56 4.70 -12.24
C VAL A 117 19.58 4.22 -11.20
N ILE A 118 19.43 4.60 -9.93
CA ILE A 118 20.30 4.12 -8.85
C ILE A 118 20.19 2.60 -8.70
N TYR A 119 18.96 2.04 -8.73
CA TYR A 119 18.76 0.60 -8.65
C TYR A 119 19.44 -0.15 -9.80
N LEU A 120 19.27 0.30 -11.04
CA LEU A 120 19.88 -0.33 -12.22
C LEU A 120 21.40 -0.24 -12.23
N SER A 121 21.96 0.76 -11.52
CA SER A 121 23.40 0.98 -11.43
C SER A 121 24.03 0.32 -10.19
N ILE A 122 23.26 -0.37 -9.34
CA ILE A 122 23.71 -0.85 -8.03
C ILE A 122 24.86 -1.88 -8.14
N GLU A 123 24.86 -2.69 -9.19
CA GLU A 123 25.91 -3.70 -9.41
C GLU A 123 27.27 -3.07 -9.70
N TYR A 124 27.27 -1.85 -10.21
CA TYR A 124 28.48 -1.08 -10.53
C TYR A 124 29.08 -0.38 -9.30
N VAL A 125 28.29 -0.16 -8.25
CA VAL A 125 28.75 0.56 -7.05
C VAL A 125 29.66 -0.35 -6.22
N PRO A 126 30.88 0.07 -5.88
CA PRO A 126 31.75 -0.67 -4.97
C PRO A 126 31.26 -0.53 -3.51
N GLY A 127 31.43 -1.58 -2.70
CA GLY A 127 31.14 -1.56 -1.27
C GLY A 127 29.80 -2.19 -0.86
N ASN A 128 29.25 -1.76 0.28
CA ASN A 128 28.07 -2.38 0.90
C ASN A 128 26.78 -2.01 0.13
N LYS A 129 26.44 -2.77 -0.87
CA LYS A 129 25.32 -2.53 -1.80
C LYS A 129 23.95 -2.50 -1.11
N ARG A 130 23.81 -3.19 0.04
CA ARG A 130 22.57 -3.19 0.85
C ARG A 130 22.11 -1.80 1.28
N PHE A 131 23.04 -0.87 1.60
CA PHE A 131 22.69 0.49 1.99
C PHE A 131 22.21 1.33 0.79
N VAL A 132 22.80 1.09 -0.38
CA VAL A 132 22.36 1.73 -1.63
C VAL A 132 20.94 1.27 -1.97
N LEU A 133 20.68 -0.03 -1.86
CA LEU A 133 19.33 -0.58 -2.09
C LEU A 133 18.32 -0.05 -1.07
N ALA A 134 18.68 0.08 0.20
CA ALA A 134 17.82 0.70 1.22
C ALA A 134 17.51 2.17 0.88
N SER A 135 18.47 2.93 0.36
CA SER A 135 18.22 4.31 -0.09
C SER A 135 17.26 4.37 -1.27
N VAL A 136 17.33 3.42 -2.19
CA VAL A 136 16.36 3.29 -3.29
C VAL A 136 14.96 3.03 -2.76
N TYR A 137 14.79 2.14 -1.78
CA TYR A 137 13.47 1.88 -1.17
C TYR A 137 12.87 3.14 -0.51
N ILE A 138 13.71 3.93 0.16
CA ILE A 138 13.28 5.21 0.74
C ILE A 138 12.84 6.18 -0.37
N LEU A 139 13.61 6.32 -1.45
CA LEU A 139 13.26 7.20 -2.58
C LEU A 139 11.96 6.76 -3.27
N LEU A 140 11.77 5.45 -3.47
CA LEU A 140 10.52 4.92 -4.00
C LEU A 140 9.34 5.16 -3.04
N GLY A 141 9.56 5.03 -1.73
CA GLY A 141 8.56 5.40 -0.72
C GLY A 141 8.14 6.87 -0.84
N ILE A 142 9.12 7.78 -0.98
CA ILE A 142 8.87 9.21 -1.21
C ILE A 142 8.08 9.42 -2.51
N ALA A 143 8.53 8.81 -3.60
CA ALA A 143 7.88 8.96 -4.90
C ALA A 143 6.41 8.52 -4.88
N ASN A 144 6.12 7.43 -4.20
CA ASN A 144 4.78 6.85 -4.14
C ASN A 144 3.80 7.63 -3.27
N SER A 145 4.31 8.41 -2.33
CA SER A 145 3.50 9.20 -1.39
C SER A 145 2.65 10.29 -2.08
N ALA A 146 3.06 10.77 -3.26
CA ALA A 146 2.31 11.77 -4.01
C ALA A 146 0.95 11.27 -4.55
N THR A 147 0.68 9.97 -4.51
CA THR A 147 -0.66 9.42 -4.84
C THR A 147 -1.77 9.92 -3.94
N THR A 148 -1.45 10.36 -2.72
CA THR A 148 -2.42 10.98 -1.82
C THR A 148 -2.99 12.27 -2.41
N VAL A 149 -2.19 13.02 -3.18
CA VAL A 149 -2.62 14.25 -3.86
C VAL A 149 -3.67 13.95 -4.94
N LEU A 150 -3.59 12.79 -5.62
CA LEU A 150 -4.60 12.36 -6.61
C LEU A 150 -5.98 12.15 -5.99
N ARG A 151 -6.06 11.66 -4.76
CA ARG A 151 -7.34 11.52 -4.05
C ARG A 151 -8.00 12.88 -3.84
N GLY A 152 -7.24 13.87 -3.40
CA GLY A 152 -7.71 15.25 -3.28
C GLY A 152 -8.18 15.83 -4.61
N TYR A 153 -7.43 15.60 -5.68
CA TYR A 153 -7.78 16.04 -7.03
C TYR A 153 -9.12 15.44 -7.51
N ILE A 154 -9.31 14.14 -7.33
CA ILE A 154 -10.59 13.46 -7.69
C ILE A 154 -11.76 14.01 -6.88
N ALA A 155 -11.54 14.31 -5.59
CA ALA A 155 -12.57 14.93 -4.76
C ALA A 155 -12.96 16.32 -5.26
N MET A 156 -11.99 17.09 -5.78
CA MET A 156 -12.26 18.41 -6.40
C MET A 156 -12.98 18.32 -7.74
N CYS A 157 -12.71 17.27 -8.54
CA CYS A 157 -13.32 17.07 -9.85
C CYS A 157 -14.70 16.39 -9.82
N SER A 158 -15.14 15.89 -8.66
CA SER A 158 -16.39 15.13 -8.51
C SER A 158 -17.44 15.90 -7.70
N SER A 159 -18.72 15.78 -8.08
CA SER A 159 -19.84 16.20 -7.25
C SER A 159 -19.94 15.34 -5.99
N ILE A 160 -20.65 15.79 -4.96
CA ILE A 160 -20.86 15.04 -3.72
C ILE A 160 -21.56 13.71 -4.01
N GLN A 161 -22.52 13.69 -4.94
CA GLN A 161 -23.30 12.50 -5.31
C GLN A 161 -22.45 11.47 -6.06
N ASP A 162 -21.57 11.91 -6.96
CA ASP A 162 -20.73 11.03 -7.79
C ASP A 162 -19.38 10.67 -7.15
N ARG A 163 -19.04 11.28 -6.02
CA ARG A 163 -17.76 11.08 -5.33
C ARG A 163 -17.44 9.61 -5.04
N PRO A 164 -18.39 8.76 -4.59
CA PRO A 164 -18.13 7.33 -4.39
C PRO A 164 -17.72 6.62 -5.69
N ARG A 165 -18.36 6.97 -6.83
CA ARG A 165 -18.04 6.41 -8.14
C ARG A 165 -16.67 6.89 -8.63
N ALA A 166 -16.32 8.15 -8.36
CA ALA A 166 -15.02 8.72 -8.70
C ALA A 166 -13.88 8.05 -7.93
N PHE A 167 -14.05 7.78 -6.64
CA PHE A 167 -13.09 7.03 -5.85
C PHE A 167 -13.00 5.55 -6.25
N ALA A 168 -14.05 4.96 -6.78
CA ALA A 168 -13.98 3.59 -7.32
C ALA A 168 -12.98 3.45 -8.48
N VAL A 169 -12.69 4.54 -9.22
CA VAL A 169 -11.65 4.54 -10.26
C VAL A 169 -10.26 4.29 -9.67
N ILE A 170 -9.97 4.86 -8.48
CA ILE A 170 -8.70 4.56 -7.77
C ILE A 170 -8.71 3.10 -7.28
N GLY A 171 -9.83 2.64 -6.75
CA GLY A 171 -9.98 1.24 -6.32
C GLY A 171 -9.70 0.25 -7.46
N LEU A 172 -10.20 0.54 -8.68
CA LEU A 172 -9.91 -0.25 -9.88
C LEU A 172 -8.40 -0.26 -10.21
N SER A 173 -7.70 0.86 -10.02
CA SER A 173 -6.24 0.93 -10.22
C SER A 173 -5.48 -0.03 -9.31
N ILE A 174 -5.89 -0.14 -8.05
CA ILE A 174 -5.30 -1.07 -7.08
C ILE A 174 -5.57 -2.52 -7.49
N ILE A 175 -6.79 -2.85 -7.90
CA ILE A 175 -7.16 -4.21 -8.36
C ILE A 175 -6.29 -4.62 -9.56
N VAL A 176 -6.15 -3.74 -10.54
CA VAL A 176 -5.31 -3.98 -11.72
C VAL A 176 -3.86 -4.25 -11.32
N SER A 177 -3.31 -3.47 -10.39
CA SER A 177 -1.92 -3.61 -9.96
C SER A 177 -1.65 -4.94 -9.24
N ILE A 178 -2.59 -5.45 -8.44
CA ILE A 178 -2.47 -6.72 -7.72
C ILE A 178 -2.28 -7.91 -8.68
N VAL A 179 -2.86 -7.83 -9.87
CA VAL A 179 -2.72 -8.88 -10.89
C VAL A 179 -1.54 -8.62 -11.82
N VAL A 180 -1.43 -7.39 -12.34
CA VAL A 180 -0.45 -7.05 -13.38
C VAL A 180 0.99 -7.10 -12.85
N GLY A 181 1.26 -6.58 -11.67
CA GLY A 181 2.60 -6.55 -11.09
C GLY A 181 3.23 -7.94 -10.94
N PRO A 182 2.63 -8.86 -10.19
CA PRO A 182 3.16 -10.23 -10.06
C PRO A 182 3.17 -10.99 -11.37
N THR A 183 2.24 -10.73 -12.31
CA THR A 183 2.24 -11.34 -13.64
C THR A 183 3.48 -10.91 -14.45
N LEU A 184 3.82 -9.63 -14.44
CA LEU A 184 5.04 -9.13 -15.07
C LEU A 184 6.29 -9.75 -14.43
N GLN A 185 6.34 -9.83 -13.11
CA GLN A 185 7.44 -10.45 -12.40
C GLN A 185 7.57 -11.95 -12.74
N LEU A 186 6.45 -12.66 -12.90
CA LEU A 186 6.43 -14.05 -13.35
C LEU A 186 6.97 -14.21 -14.77
N ILE A 187 6.60 -13.32 -15.70
CA ILE A 187 7.12 -13.33 -17.08
C ILE A 187 8.65 -13.15 -17.07
N PHE A 188 9.15 -12.20 -16.29
CA PHE A 188 10.60 -11.95 -16.18
C PHE A 188 11.35 -13.04 -15.40
N SER A 189 10.66 -13.91 -14.67
CA SER A 189 11.28 -15.02 -13.91
C SER A 189 11.98 -16.05 -14.79
N SER A 190 11.74 -16.04 -16.10
CA SER A 190 12.45 -16.88 -17.09
C SER A 190 13.90 -16.43 -17.34
N ILE A 191 14.26 -15.21 -16.94
CA ILE A 191 15.59 -14.63 -17.14
C ILE A 191 16.39 -14.74 -15.85
N ALA A 192 17.11 -15.86 -15.67
CA ALA A 192 17.89 -16.12 -14.46
C ALA A 192 19.00 -15.08 -14.24
N TYR A 193 19.39 -14.86 -12.99
CA TYR A 193 20.59 -14.09 -12.65
C TYR A 193 21.86 -14.88 -13.06
N PRO A 194 22.92 -14.25 -13.63
CA PRO A 194 23.14 -12.82 -13.80
C PRO A 194 22.54 -12.19 -15.07
N GLY A 195 21.84 -12.95 -15.91
CA GLY A 195 21.15 -12.44 -17.11
C GLY A 195 22.04 -11.95 -18.24
N TYR A 196 21.55 -10.96 -18.99
CA TYR A 196 22.23 -10.38 -20.16
C TYR A 196 22.82 -9.01 -19.82
N GLU A 197 24.05 -8.74 -20.23
CA GLU A 197 24.67 -7.42 -20.10
C GLU A 197 24.20 -6.53 -21.25
N ILE A 198 23.55 -5.39 -20.95
CA ILE A 198 23.06 -4.42 -21.95
C ILE A 198 24.15 -3.39 -22.22
N VAL A 199 24.70 -2.83 -21.15
CA VAL A 199 25.78 -1.85 -21.16
C VAL A 199 26.76 -2.25 -20.05
N HIS A 200 28.02 -1.88 -20.19
CA HIS A 200 29.06 -2.26 -19.22
C HIS A 200 28.60 -2.00 -17.77
N GLY A 201 28.40 -3.07 -16.99
CA GLY A 201 27.95 -3.02 -15.60
C GLY A 201 26.43 -2.92 -15.38
N ILE A 202 25.61 -2.80 -16.43
CA ILE A 202 24.16 -2.78 -16.33
C ILE A 202 23.58 -4.05 -16.96
N ARG A 203 22.93 -4.87 -16.16
CA ARG A 203 22.44 -6.18 -16.56
C ARG A 203 20.92 -6.25 -16.59
N PHE A 204 20.41 -7.10 -17.49
CA PHE A 204 18.99 -7.42 -17.58
C PHE A 204 18.76 -8.85 -17.09
N HIS A 205 18.15 -8.98 -15.94
CA HIS A 205 17.89 -10.25 -15.25
C HIS A 205 16.58 -10.19 -14.48
N ILE A 206 16.20 -11.30 -13.84
CA ILE A 206 14.94 -11.45 -13.09
C ILE A 206 14.64 -10.30 -12.12
N TYR A 207 15.67 -9.69 -11.49
CA TYR A 207 15.48 -8.61 -10.50
C TYR A 207 15.53 -7.22 -11.12
N SER A 208 16.27 -7.03 -12.22
CA SER A 208 16.40 -5.72 -12.88
C SER A 208 15.31 -5.50 -13.95
N ALA A 209 14.82 -6.56 -14.60
CA ALA A 209 13.80 -6.45 -15.65
C ALA A 209 12.51 -5.75 -15.19
N PRO A 210 11.97 -6.05 -13.98
CA PRO A 210 10.85 -5.30 -13.41
C PRO A 210 11.13 -3.81 -13.26
N ILE A 211 12.36 -3.43 -12.90
CA ILE A 211 12.76 -2.02 -12.74
C ILE A 211 12.91 -1.33 -14.09
N TRP A 212 13.43 -2.01 -15.10
CA TRP A 212 13.45 -1.48 -16.47
C TRP A 212 12.03 -1.17 -16.95
N PHE A 213 11.10 -2.07 -16.70
CA PHE A 213 9.68 -1.85 -17.00
C PHE A 213 9.11 -0.66 -16.23
N SER A 214 9.37 -0.59 -14.91
CA SER A 214 8.95 0.54 -14.06
C SER A 214 9.54 1.86 -14.52
N PHE A 215 10.81 1.87 -14.94
CA PHE A 215 11.48 3.05 -15.46
C PHE A 215 10.79 3.61 -16.72
N VAL A 216 10.51 2.73 -17.69
CA VAL A 216 9.76 3.12 -18.90
C VAL A 216 8.37 3.61 -18.56
N LEU A 217 7.67 2.91 -17.65
CA LEU A 217 6.33 3.27 -17.22
C LEU A 217 6.30 4.62 -16.50
N THR A 218 7.31 4.90 -15.67
CA THR A 218 7.45 6.19 -14.99
C THR A 218 7.67 7.33 -15.98
N ILE A 219 8.51 7.14 -17.01
CA ILE A 219 8.70 8.13 -18.08
C ILE A 219 7.38 8.39 -18.82
N LEU A 220 6.66 7.32 -19.18
CA LEU A 220 5.34 7.45 -19.81
C LEU A 220 4.36 8.21 -18.90
N THR A 221 4.41 7.94 -17.58
CA THR A 221 3.56 8.63 -16.61
C THR A 221 3.90 10.12 -16.54
N VAL A 222 5.18 10.51 -16.60
CA VAL A 222 5.60 11.92 -16.66
C VAL A 222 5.01 12.61 -17.89
N PHE A 223 5.15 11.99 -19.09
CA PHE A 223 4.54 12.52 -20.30
C PHE A 223 3.03 12.63 -20.18
N PHE A 224 2.38 11.60 -19.64
CA PHE A 224 0.92 11.59 -19.47
C PHE A 224 0.44 12.71 -18.52
N ILE A 225 1.12 12.92 -17.39
CA ILE A 225 0.84 14.03 -16.47
C ILE A 225 1.08 15.37 -17.17
N ALA A 226 2.19 15.52 -17.91
CA ALA A 226 2.55 16.75 -18.56
C ALA A 226 1.50 17.22 -19.59
N PHE A 227 0.98 16.31 -20.41
CA PHE A 227 0.10 16.62 -21.53
C PHE A 227 -1.39 16.54 -21.20
N PHE A 228 -1.82 15.61 -20.35
CA PHE A 228 -3.24 15.32 -20.13
C PHE A 228 -3.79 15.83 -18.80
N MET A 229 -2.92 16.03 -17.79
CA MET A 229 -3.38 16.48 -16.49
C MET A 229 -3.48 18.01 -16.46
N GLN A 230 -4.61 18.51 -15.99
CA GLN A 230 -4.88 19.94 -15.85
C GLN A 230 -5.08 20.27 -14.38
N ASP A 231 -4.56 21.41 -13.93
CA ASP A 231 -4.85 21.91 -12.58
C ASP A 231 -6.28 22.47 -12.55
N VAL A 232 -7.00 22.16 -11.47
CA VAL A 232 -8.41 22.51 -11.29
C VAL A 232 -8.55 23.39 -10.06
N HIS A 233 -9.22 24.53 -10.22
CA HIS A 233 -9.61 25.41 -9.14
C HIS A 233 -11.12 25.53 -9.08
N ARG A 234 -11.71 25.51 -7.89
CA ARG A 234 -13.12 25.85 -7.69
C ARG A 234 -13.26 27.36 -7.46
N ALA A 235 -14.27 28.00 -8.09
CA ALA A 235 -14.50 29.43 -7.98
C ALA A 235 -14.79 29.88 -6.53
N SER A 236 -15.47 29.05 -5.72
CA SER A 236 -15.71 29.32 -4.28
C SER A 236 -14.45 29.28 -3.43
N THR A 237 -13.39 28.66 -3.94
CA THR A 237 -12.11 28.59 -3.24
C THR A 237 -11.36 29.91 -3.36
N GLU A 238 -11.54 30.67 -4.45
CA GLU A 238 -10.89 31.98 -4.61
C GLU A 238 -11.35 33.02 -3.56
N SER A 239 -12.63 33.04 -3.22
CA SER A 239 -13.15 33.98 -2.19
C SER A 239 -12.77 33.56 -0.76
N LYS A 240 -12.50 32.28 -0.50
CA LYS A 240 -12.05 31.76 0.79
C LYS A 240 -10.54 31.75 0.94
N LEU A 241 -9.79 31.77 -0.16
CA LEU A 241 -8.33 31.82 -0.15
C LEU A 241 -7.79 33.05 0.52
N ASP A 242 -8.45 34.23 0.38
CA ASP A 242 -8.05 35.47 1.04
C ASP A 242 -8.18 35.39 2.57
N GLU A 243 -9.05 34.57 3.11
CA GLU A 243 -9.19 34.30 4.56
C GLU A 243 -8.36 33.10 5.04
N GLU A 244 -8.21 32.04 4.23
CA GLU A 244 -7.47 30.83 4.58
C GLU A 244 -5.95 30.96 4.38
N GLU A 245 -5.47 31.85 3.50
CA GLU A 245 -4.04 32.14 3.33
C GLU A 245 -3.38 32.63 4.64
N ARG A 246 -4.19 33.07 5.60
CA ARG A 246 -3.77 33.50 6.94
C ARG A 246 -3.76 32.37 7.98
N ARG A 247 -4.30 31.17 7.67
CA ARG A 247 -4.35 30.06 8.62
C ARG A 247 -3.35 28.97 8.25
N PRO A 248 -2.49 28.53 9.19
CA PRO A 248 -1.59 27.40 8.91
C PRO A 248 -2.43 26.14 8.68
N MET A 249 -2.12 25.37 7.64
CA MET A 249 -2.87 24.21 7.13
C MET A 249 -3.03 23.06 8.15
N PHE A 250 -2.23 23.05 9.21
CA PHE A 250 -2.35 22.23 10.40
C PHE A 250 -2.48 23.11 11.63
N SER A 251 -3.51 23.98 11.66
CA SER A 251 -3.86 24.66 12.89
C SER A 251 -4.41 23.63 13.86
N MET A 252 -3.83 23.56 15.06
CA MET A 252 -4.38 22.79 16.18
C MET A 252 -5.85 23.16 16.44
N GLU A 253 -6.27 24.34 16.01
CA GLU A 253 -7.65 24.81 16.08
C GLU A 253 -8.56 24.06 15.09
N GLN A 254 -8.13 23.83 13.85
CA GLN A 254 -8.91 23.03 12.89
C GLN A 254 -9.07 21.58 13.35
N LEU A 255 -7.99 20.97 13.84
CA LEU A 255 -8.07 19.63 14.45
C LEU A 255 -8.99 19.62 15.67
N LYS A 256 -8.95 20.71 16.47
CA LYS A 256 -9.81 20.88 17.64
C LYS A 256 -11.27 21.07 17.24
N ASP A 257 -11.54 21.82 16.18
CA ASP A 257 -12.89 22.04 15.63
C ASP A 257 -13.48 20.75 15.03
N ILE A 258 -12.68 19.99 14.27
CA ILE A 258 -13.05 18.67 13.76
C ILE A 258 -13.33 17.73 14.92
N TRP A 259 -12.46 17.69 15.94
CA TRP A 259 -12.63 16.90 17.14
C TRP A 259 -13.87 17.30 17.93
N CYS A 260 -14.13 18.61 18.06
CA CYS A 260 -15.33 19.13 18.74
C CYS A 260 -16.61 18.77 17.97
N LYS A 261 -16.61 18.83 16.63
CA LYS A 261 -17.73 18.41 15.79
C LYS A 261 -17.98 16.90 15.92
N LEU A 262 -16.93 16.09 15.87
CA LEU A 262 -17.00 14.65 16.10
C LEU A 262 -17.53 14.31 17.51
N LYS A 263 -17.08 15.03 18.53
CA LYS A 263 -17.51 14.82 19.92
C LYS A 263 -18.95 15.25 20.18
N ARG A 264 -19.48 16.22 19.41
CA ARG A 264 -20.88 16.66 19.48
C ARG A 264 -21.84 15.74 18.72
N SER A 265 -21.37 14.92 17.79
CA SER A 265 -22.17 13.93 17.11
C SER A 265 -22.44 12.75 18.05
N ASN A 266 -23.68 12.24 18.09
CA ASN A 266 -24.08 11.07 18.90
C ASN A 266 -23.49 9.78 18.29
N LEU A 267 -22.15 9.67 18.30
CA LEU A 267 -21.42 8.51 17.80
C LEU A 267 -21.22 7.47 18.90
N ASP A 268 -21.36 6.22 18.57
CA ASP A 268 -20.96 5.13 19.45
C ASP A 268 -19.42 4.94 19.42
N TRP A 269 -18.74 5.74 20.24
CA TRP A 269 -17.27 5.72 20.34
C TRP A 269 -16.70 4.35 20.70
N LYS A 270 -17.47 3.52 21.41
CA LYS A 270 -17.06 2.17 21.76
C LYS A 270 -16.97 1.30 20.51
N LEU A 271 -18.00 1.34 19.64
CA LEU A 271 -17.99 0.57 18.41
C LEU A 271 -16.95 1.10 17.42
N ILE A 272 -16.73 2.41 17.33
CA ILE A 272 -15.66 3.01 16.53
C ILE A 272 -14.30 2.50 17.01
N ALA A 273 -14.03 2.51 18.32
CA ALA A 273 -12.78 1.99 18.87
C ALA A 273 -12.59 0.49 18.58
N VAL A 274 -13.66 -0.30 18.64
CA VAL A 274 -13.64 -1.72 18.27
C VAL A 274 -13.26 -1.87 16.79
N CYS A 275 -13.87 -1.10 15.88
CA CYS A 275 -13.55 -1.15 14.46
C CYS A 275 -12.08 -0.77 14.18
N LEU A 276 -11.56 0.28 14.82
CA LEU A 276 -10.16 0.70 14.67
C LEU A 276 -9.19 -0.34 15.23
N PHE A 277 -9.48 -0.92 16.39
CA PHE A 277 -8.66 -1.99 16.96
C PHE A 277 -8.61 -3.21 16.04
N VAL A 278 -9.77 -3.65 15.57
CA VAL A 278 -9.91 -4.78 14.67
C VAL A 278 -9.20 -4.52 13.34
N LYS A 279 -9.31 -3.30 12.80
CA LYS A 279 -8.59 -2.85 11.60
C LYS A 279 -7.07 -2.95 11.81
N THR A 280 -6.56 -2.38 12.91
CA THR A 280 -5.14 -2.43 13.27
C THR A 280 -4.61 -3.87 13.27
N ALA A 281 -5.32 -4.78 13.95
CA ALA A 281 -4.90 -6.17 14.08
C ALA A 281 -5.00 -6.95 12.76
N ALA A 282 -6.04 -6.69 11.94
CA ALA A 282 -6.19 -7.30 10.62
C ALA A 282 -5.08 -6.83 9.65
N THR A 283 -4.82 -5.53 9.61
CA THR A 283 -3.75 -4.95 8.79
C THR A 283 -2.38 -5.44 9.24
N PHE A 284 -2.12 -5.54 10.55
CA PHE A 284 -0.89 -6.12 11.10
C PHE A 284 -0.68 -7.54 10.61
N SER A 285 -1.69 -8.38 10.66
CA SER A 285 -1.58 -9.77 10.21
C SER A 285 -1.33 -9.86 8.70
N HIS A 286 -1.97 -8.99 7.90
CA HIS A 286 -1.73 -8.92 6.46
C HIS A 286 -0.30 -8.43 6.14
N ALA A 287 0.14 -7.33 6.75
CA ALA A 287 1.47 -6.75 6.57
C ALA A 287 2.60 -7.71 7.01
N THR A 288 2.37 -8.51 8.08
CA THR A 288 3.29 -9.57 8.51
C THR A 288 3.59 -10.54 7.38
N MET A 289 2.56 -11.01 6.67
CA MET A 289 2.73 -11.96 5.58
C MET A 289 3.50 -11.36 4.41
N GLN A 290 3.17 -10.13 4.02
CA GLN A 290 3.90 -9.42 2.97
C GLN A 290 5.40 -9.26 3.30
N SER A 291 5.72 -8.99 4.57
CA SER A 291 7.10 -8.70 5.00
C SER A 291 8.02 -9.91 4.98
N ILE A 292 7.50 -11.12 5.19
CA ILE A 292 8.35 -12.33 5.31
C ILE A 292 8.21 -13.33 4.17
N MET A 293 7.29 -13.14 3.23
CA MET A 293 6.99 -14.14 2.22
C MET A 293 8.23 -14.63 1.47
N SER A 294 9.04 -13.70 0.95
CA SER A 294 10.26 -14.05 0.22
C SER A 294 11.36 -14.64 1.12
N ILE A 295 11.47 -14.13 2.36
CA ILE A 295 12.41 -14.67 3.36
C ILE A 295 12.01 -16.11 3.71
N LEU A 296 10.72 -16.33 3.98
CA LEU A 296 10.15 -17.64 4.28
C LEU A 296 10.50 -18.68 3.20
N PHE A 297 10.30 -18.30 1.93
CA PHE A 297 10.54 -19.19 0.80
C PHE A 297 12.02 -19.56 0.66
N MET A 298 12.94 -18.60 0.83
CA MET A 298 14.36 -18.84 0.74
C MET A 298 14.90 -19.60 1.94
N VAL A 299 14.53 -19.21 3.16
CA VAL A 299 15.10 -19.74 4.40
C VAL A 299 14.47 -21.05 4.79
N GLN A 300 13.12 -21.12 4.83
CA GLN A 300 12.43 -22.29 5.34
C GLN A 300 12.29 -23.40 4.29
N TYR A 301 12.02 -23.04 3.03
CA TYR A 301 11.83 -24.04 1.97
C TYR A 301 13.09 -24.27 1.15
N GLY A 302 14.16 -23.51 1.38
CA GLY A 302 15.43 -23.65 0.69
C GLY A 302 15.35 -23.34 -0.81
N TRP A 303 14.39 -22.54 -1.23
CA TRP A 303 14.26 -22.13 -2.62
C TRP A 303 15.32 -21.09 -2.99
N THR A 304 15.90 -21.24 -4.17
CA THR A 304 16.80 -20.24 -4.74
C THR A 304 16.06 -18.91 -4.95
N GLY A 305 16.80 -17.83 -5.12
CA GLY A 305 16.19 -16.52 -5.40
C GLY A 305 15.25 -16.53 -6.62
N THR A 306 15.64 -17.24 -7.69
CA THR A 306 14.83 -17.39 -8.91
C THR A 306 13.55 -18.20 -8.66
N GLU A 307 13.66 -19.32 -7.93
CA GLU A 307 12.50 -20.13 -7.55
C GLU A 307 11.55 -19.36 -6.65
N THR A 308 12.09 -18.62 -5.68
CA THR A 308 11.32 -17.77 -4.77
C THR A 308 10.49 -16.74 -5.53
N VAL A 309 11.10 -16.04 -6.49
CA VAL A 309 10.40 -15.06 -7.32
C VAL A 309 9.34 -15.76 -8.18
N ARG A 310 9.69 -16.88 -8.83
CA ARG A 310 8.76 -17.61 -9.69
C ARG A 310 7.54 -18.14 -8.92
N MET A 311 7.76 -18.89 -7.86
CA MET A 311 6.69 -19.53 -7.09
C MET A 311 5.88 -18.50 -6.30
N GLY A 312 6.56 -17.50 -5.72
CA GLY A 312 5.90 -16.41 -5.03
C GLY A 312 5.04 -15.53 -5.95
N SER A 313 5.52 -15.23 -7.16
CA SER A 313 4.73 -14.51 -8.16
C SER A 313 3.53 -15.32 -8.63
N MET A 314 3.68 -16.63 -8.86
CA MET A 314 2.53 -17.51 -9.17
C MET A 314 1.48 -17.48 -8.06
N MET A 315 1.90 -17.54 -6.81
CA MET A 315 1.00 -17.45 -5.67
C MET A 315 0.29 -16.10 -5.60
N MET A 316 1.01 -14.98 -5.84
CA MET A 316 0.42 -13.64 -5.85
C MET A 316 -0.55 -13.41 -7.01
N VAL A 317 -0.26 -13.94 -8.20
CA VAL A 317 -1.18 -13.91 -9.36
C VAL A 317 -2.47 -14.67 -9.00
N GLY A 318 -2.34 -15.87 -8.47
CA GLY A 318 -3.49 -16.66 -8.00
C GLY A 318 -4.31 -15.91 -6.95
N PHE A 319 -3.64 -15.34 -5.96
CA PHE A 319 -4.27 -14.51 -4.93
C PHE A 319 -5.02 -13.31 -5.52
N GLY A 320 -4.40 -12.59 -6.46
CA GLY A 320 -5.00 -11.47 -7.16
C GLY A 320 -6.24 -11.86 -7.97
N ILE A 321 -6.19 -12.97 -8.71
CA ILE A 321 -7.33 -13.49 -9.49
C ILE A 321 -8.50 -13.83 -8.56
N PHE A 322 -8.27 -14.59 -7.49
CA PHE A 322 -9.33 -14.94 -6.52
C PHE A 322 -9.93 -13.69 -5.87
N SER A 323 -9.08 -12.74 -5.47
CA SER A 323 -9.52 -11.46 -4.90
C SER A 323 -10.37 -10.65 -5.88
N CYS A 324 -9.96 -10.58 -7.16
CA CYS A 324 -10.74 -9.92 -8.21
C CYS A 324 -12.09 -10.59 -8.42
N VAL A 325 -12.15 -11.91 -8.47
CA VAL A 325 -13.41 -12.65 -8.61
C VAL A 325 -14.37 -12.32 -7.46
N VAL A 326 -13.87 -12.33 -6.23
CA VAL A 326 -14.67 -11.97 -5.04
C VAL A 326 -15.21 -10.54 -5.13
N LEU A 327 -14.36 -9.56 -5.48
CA LEU A 327 -14.78 -8.17 -5.63
C LEU A 327 -15.80 -7.98 -6.76
N LEU A 328 -15.64 -8.68 -7.87
CA LEU A 328 -16.61 -8.69 -8.96
C LEU A 328 -17.95 -9.28 -8.52
N LEU A 329 -17.94 -10.35 -7.74
CA LEU A 329 -19.17 -10.91 -7.13
C LEU A 329 -19.85 -9.92 -6.18
N TYR A 330 -19.07 -9.15 -5.39
CA TYR A 330 -19.63 -8.08 -4.55
C TYR A 330 -20.32 -7.00 -5.38
N ILE A 331 -19.76 -6.63 -6.53
CA ILE A 331 -20.31 -5.57 -7.40
C ILE A 331 -21.52 -6.08 -8.20
N PHE A 332 -21.38 -7.19 -8.91
CA PHE A 332 -22.39 -7.67 -9.87
C PHE A 332 -23.51 -8.47 -9.21
N CYS A 333 -23.17 -9.33 -8.25
CA CYS A 333 -24.16 -10.14 -7.52
C CYS A 333 -24.71 -9.43 -6.28
N LYS A 334 -24.29 -8.17 -6.02
CA LYS A 334 -24.72 -7.37 -4.85
C LYS A 334 -24.56 -8.12 -3.52
N LEU A 335 -23.50 -8.92 -3.39
CA LEU A 335 -23.20 -9.73 -2.21
C LEU A 335 -23.21 -8.91 -0.92
N GLY A 336 -22.82 -7.63 -0.99
CA GLY A 336 -22.88 -6.69 0.14
C GLY A 336 -24.28 -6.38 0.65
N GLN A 337 -25.33 -6.64 -0.15
CA GLN A 337 -26.73 -6.46 0.25
C GLN A 337 -27.37 -7.80 0.69
N ILE A 338 -26.90 -8.92 0.15
CA ILE A 338 -27.46 -10.25 0.41
C ILE A 338 -26.89 -10.82 1.71
N LEU A 339 -25.59 -10.63 1.94
CA LEU A 339 -24.90 -11.21 3.10
C LEU A 339 -24.82 -10.21 4.25
N PRO A 340 -25.12 -10.64 5.49
CA PRO A 340 -24.92 -9.80 6.68
C PRO A 340 -23.43 -9.55 6.91
N GLN A 341 -22.97 -8.31 6.68
CA GLN A 341 -21.55 -7.94 6.63
C GLN A 341 -20.83 -8.20 7.96
N GLU A 342 -21.52 -8.01 9.08
CA GLU A 342 -21.00 -8.29 10.41
C GLU A 342 -20.67 -9.78 10.63
N LYS A 343 -21.45 -10.70 10.01
CA LYS A 343 -21.21 -12.15 10.07
C LYS A 343 -20.15 -12.57 9.05
N VAL A 344 -20.14 -11.96 7.85
CA VAL A 344 -19.09 -12.19 6.84
C VAL A 344 -17.72 -11.87 7.41
N PHE A 345 -17.58 -10.72 8.08
CA PHE A 345 -16.35 -10.35 8.75
C PHE A 345 -15.89 -11.42 9.73
N LEU A 346 -16.78 -11.88 10.61
CA LEU A 346 -16.47 -12.91 11.63
C LEU A 346 -16.00 -14.22 11.00
N VAL A 347 -16.76 -14.73 10.01
CA VAL A 347 -16.42 -16.02 9.35
C VAL A 347 -15.09 -15.92 8.62
N CYS A 348 -14.84 -14.85 7.87
CA CYS A 348 -13.58 -14.66 7.14
C CYS A 348 -12.39 -14.50 8.09
N THR A 349 -12.57 -13.84 9.23
CA THR A 349 -11.54 -13.69 10.26
C THR A 349 -11.18 -15.04 10.87
N ILE A 350 -12.16 -15.86 11.26
CA ILE A 350 -11.93 -17.22 11.79
C ILE A 350 -11.25 -18.09 10.73
N ALA A 351 -11.73 -18.08 9.48
CA ALA A 351 -11.14 -18.84 8.39
C ALA A 351 -9.66 -18.48 8.17
N SER A 352 -9.33 -17.18 8.19
CA SER A 352 -7.94 -16.70 8.07
C SER A 352 -7.07 -17.16 9.25
N GLY A 353 -7.60 -17.18 10.47
CA GLY A 353 -6.90 -17.70 11.64
C GLY A 353 -6.63 -19.19 11.55
N CYS A 354 -7.61 -19.98 11.07
CA CYS A 354 -7.48 -21.42 10.89
C CYS A 354 -6.39 -21.81 9.88
N VAL A 355 -6.16 -21.00 8.83
CA VAL A 355 -5.08 -21.27 7.86
C VAL A 355 -3.73 -21.42 8.56
N PHE A 356 -3.41 -20.49 9.50
CA PHE A 356 -2.13 -20.51 10.22
C PHE A 356 -2.02 -21.66 11.21
N LEU A 357 -3.13 -22.17 11.76
CA LEU A 357 -3.12 -23.41 12.56
C LEU A 357 -2.95 -24.64 11.68
N ILE A 358 -3.65 -24.71 10.55
CA ILE A 358 -3.56 -25.86 9.63
C ILE A 358 -2.17 -25.94 8.99
N THR A 359 -1.57 -24.80 8.69
CA THR A 359 -0.22 -24.69 8.10
C THR A 359 0.88 -24.54 9.16
N TYR A 360 0.56 -24.72 10.43
CA TYR A 360 1.56 -24.80 11.48
C TYR A 360 2.44 -26.04 11.27
N PRO A 361 3.77 -25.95 11.48
CA PRO A 361 4.66 -27.10 11.32
C PRO A 361 4.52 -28.09 12.46
N TYR A 362 3.60 -29.05 12.31
CA TYR A 362 3.47 -30.20 13.21
C TYR A 362 4.40 -31.32 12.75
N GLU A 363 4.89 -32.15 13.68
CA GLU A 363 5.79 -33.26 13.38
C GLU A 363 5.21 -34.26 12.35
N PHE A 364 3.88 -34.44 12.34
CA PHE A 364 3.22 -35.41 11.42
C PHE A 364 3.04 -34.87 9.99
N ASN A 365 3.16 -33.56 9.73
CA ASN A 365 2.93 -32.97 8.41
C ASN A 365 4.10 -32.12 7.88
N SER A 366 5.25 -32.20 8.55
CA SER A 366 6.40 -31.38 8.27
C SER A 366 7.67 -32.17 8.05
N ASN A 367 8.58 -31.60 7.28
CA ASN A 367 9.90 -32.15 7.02
C ASN A 367 10.97 -31.23 7.65
N PRO A 368 12.18 -31.76 7.94
CA PRO A 368 13.29 -30.91 8.38
C PRO A 368 13.57 -29.81 7.37
N VAL A 369 13.90 -28.61 7.87
CA VAL A 369 14.26 -27.46 7.04
C VAL A 369 15.58 -27.74 6.31
N VAL A 370 15.68 -27.31 5.06
CA VAL A 370 16.91 -27.42 4.26
C VAL A 370 17.97 -26.50 4.82
N LEU A 371 19.14 -27.06 5.17
CA LEU A 371 20.27 -26.26 5.64
C LEU A 371 20.87 -25.42 4.50
N TYR A 372 21.51 -24.33 4.87
CA TYR A 372 22.07 -23.35 3.95
C TYR A 372 23.13 -23.99 3.03
N ASN A 373 23.01 -23.70 1.75
CA ASN A 373 23.97 -24.10 0.72
C ASN A 373 24.64 -22.85 0.14
N GLU A 374 25.96 -22.80 0.22
CA GLU A 374 26.77 -21.67 -0.26
C GLU A 374 26.67 -21.44 -1.77
N THR A 375 26.41 -22.51 -2.54
CA THR A 375 26.36 -22.41 -4.02
C THR A 375 25.02 -21.85 -4.51
N THR A 376 23.93 -22.13 -3.79
CA THR A 376 22.57 -21.67 -4.16
C THR A 376 22.13 -20.45 -3.38
N HIS A 377 22.87 -20.05 -2.35
CA HIS A 377 22.52 -18.98 -1.40
C HIS A 377 21.13 -19.14 -0.80
N ALA A 378 20.66 -20.36 -0.64
CA ALA A 378 19.33 -20.72 -0.16
C ALA A 378 19.41 -21.71 1.00
N GLY A 379 18.35 -21.78 1.82
CA GLY A 379 18.26 -22.62 3.00
C GLY A 379 18.53 -21.87 4.29
N CYS A 380 18.35 -22.58 5.40
CA CYS A 380 18.46 -22.03 6.74
C CYS A 380 19.91 -22.05 7.23
N ASN A 381 20.48 -20.87 7.49
CA ASN A 381 21.86 -20.72 7.98
C ASN A 381 21.86 -20.75 9.53
N PRO A 382 22.46 -21.77 10.19
CA PRO A 382 22.48 -21.83 11.66
C PRO A 382 23.23 -20.69 12.35
N VAL A 383 24.14 -20.01 11.63
CA VAL A 383 24.87 -18.84 12.15
C VAL A 383 23.94 -17.62 12.24
N GLU A 384 23.03 -17.47 11.27
CA GLU A 384 22.08 -16.35 11.20
C GLU A 384 20.79 -16.64 12.00
N TYR A 385 20.34 -17.90 11.99
CA TYR A 385 19.09 -18.36 12.61
C TYR A 385 19.36 -19.52 13.56
N SER A 386 19.41 -19.27 14.84
CA SER A 386 19.73 -20.27 15.90
C SER A 386 18.74 -21.45 15.97
N TRP A 387 17.54 -21.29 15.39
CA TRP A 387 16.48 -22.30 15.38
C TRP A 387 16.57 -23.31 14.23
N CYS A 388 17.47 -23.12 13.25
CA CYS A 388 17.55 -23.93 12.03
C CYS A 388 17.73 -25.43 12.27
N GLU A 389 18.58 -25.83 13.24
CA GLU A 389 18.95 -27.24 13.44
C GLU A 389 17.78 -28.14 13.83
N ASN A 390 16.81 -27.57 14.54
CA ASN A 390 15.62 -28.29 15.02
C ASN A 390 14.33 -27.87 14.31
N ALA A 391 14.44 -27.05 13.25
CA ALA A 391 13.29 -26.52 12.56
C ALA A 391 12.67 -27.54 11.60
N ILE A 392 11.36 -27.54 11.59
CA ILE A 392 10.55 -28.29 10.64
C ILE A 392 9.67 -27.35 9.82
N ALA A 393 9.39 -27.72 8.58
CA ALA A 393 8.59 -26.93 7.65
C ALA A 393 7.48 -27.78 7.03
N VAL A 394 6.31 -27.20 6.94
CA VAL A 394 5.18 -27.76 6.20
C VAL A 394 5.51 -27.76 4.69
N ASN A 395 4.95 -28.70 3.95
CA ASN A 395 5.11 -28.73 2.50
C ASN A 395 4.72 -27.37 1.87
N PRO A 396 5.61 -26.73 1.09
CA PRO A 396 5.37 -25.40 0.53
C PRO A 396 4.14 -25.33 -0.37
N TYR A 397 3.88 -26.37 -1.14
CA TYR A 397 2.69 -26.41 -2.02
C TYR A 397 1.39 -26.50 -1.21
N PHE A 398 1.38 -27.25 -0.11
CA PHE A 398 0.25 -27.29 0.80
C PHE A 398 -0.03 -25.91 1.41
N PHE A 399 1.02 -25.22 1.88
CA PHE A 399 0.90 -23.84 2.38
C PHE A 399 0.33 -22.89 1.31
N MET A 400 0.85 -22.95 0.08
CA MET A 400 0.39 -22.10 -1.04
C MET A 400 -1.08 -22.37 -1.38
N ILE A 401 -1.47 -23.66 -1.50
CA ILE A 401 -2.85 -24.05 -1.82
C ILE A 401 -3.82 -23.60 -0.73
N MET A 402 -3.50 -23.81 0.54
CA MET A 402 -4.36 -23.38 1.66
C MET A 402 -4.51 -21.86 1.70
N THR A 403 -3.43 -21.12 1.44
CA THR A 403 -3.46 -19.65 1.35
C THR A 403 -4.33 -19.19 0.16
N LEU A 404 -4.23 -19.82 -0.99
CA LEU A 404 -5.03 -19.46 -2.17
C LEU A 404 -6.52 -19.78 -1.99
N ILE A 405 -6.86 -20.94 -1.45
CA ILE A 405 -8.27 -21.35 -1.34
C ILE A 405 -8.99 -20.60 -0.21
N VAL A 406 -8.31 -20.32 0.90
CA VAL A 406 -8.95 -19.75 2.09
C VAL A 406 -8.64 -18.26 2.23
N SER A 407 -7.35 -17.85 2.22
CA SER A 407 -7.00 -16.46 2.50
C SER A 407 -7.30 -15.51 1.33
N ALA A 408 -7.15 -15.98 0.08
CA ALA A 408 -7.37 -15.11 -1.09
C ALA A 408 -8.82 -14.62 -1.22
N PRO A 409 -9.87 -15.42 -0.97
CA PRO A 409 -11.24 -14.91 -0.91
C PRO A 409 -11.55 -14.21 0.43
N SER A 410 -11.02 -14.71 1.55
CA SER A 410 -11.41 -14.21 2.90
C SER A 410 -10.89 -12.80 3.18
N ILE A 411 -9.66 -12.47 2.77
CA ILE A 411 -9.05 -11.16 3.09
C ILE A 411 -9.82 -10.00 2.44
N PRO A 412 -10.10 -9.98 1.13
CA PRO A 412 -10.85 -8.88 0.53
C PRO A 412 -12.29 -8.79 1.08
N MET A 413 -12.95 -9.93 1.35
CA MET A 413 -14.27 -9.95 1.97
C MET A 413 -14.24 -9.34 3.38
N MET A 414 -13.24 -9.69 4.18
CA MET A 414 -13.06 -9.18 5.53
C MET A 414 -12.88 -7.65 5.53
N HIS A 415 -11.99 -7.12 4.67
CA HIS A 415 -11.77 -5.67 4.58
C HIS A 415 -13.02 -4.93 4.09
N THR A 416 -13.67 -5.41 3.04
CA THR A 416 -14.89 -4.80 2.50
C THR A 416 -16.04 -4.81 3.52
N ALA A 417 -16.19 -5.91 4.27
CA ALA A 417 -17.19 -6.03 5.31
C ALA A 417 -16.94 -5.06 6.47
N LEU A 418 -15.67 -4.94 6.92
CA LEU A 418 -15.28 -4.01 7.98
C LEU A 418 -15.54 -2.56 7.57
N ASP A 419 -15.11 -2.17 6.37
CA ASP A 419 -15.30 -0.81 5.86
C ASP A 419 -16.79 -0.47 5.72
N THR A 420 -17.61 -1.44 5.32
CA THR A 420 -19.08 -1.28 5.23
C THR A 420 -19.71 -1.09 6.61
N VAL A 421 -19.34 -1.92 7.58
CA VAL A 421 -19.86 -1.82 8.97
C VAL A 421 -19.42 -0.49 9.59
N TYR A 422 -18.15 -0.13 9.44
CA TYR A 422 -17.64 1.13 9.96
C TYR A 422 -18.35 2.35 9.37
N SER A 423 -18.57 2.38 8.05
CA SER A 423 -19.30 3.45 7.38
C SER A 423 -20.76 3.57 7.90
N ARG A 424 -21.42 2.46 8.22
CA ARG A 424 -22.78 2.48 8.78
C ARG A 424 -22.81 2.96 10.23
N ILE A 425 -21.86 2.56 11.06
CA ILE A 425 -21.73 3.04 12.45
C ILE A 425 -21.53 4.56 12.50
N LEU A 426 -20.80 5.11 11.53
CA LEU A 426 -20.57 6.56 11.42
C LEU A 426 -21.82 7.35 11.02
N GLY A 427 -22.77 6.72 10.27
CA GLY A 427 -24.01 7.36 9.84
C GLY A 427 -23.79 8.62 9.00
N ASN A 428 -24.36 9.75 9.42
CA ASN A 428 -24.34 11.03 8.67
C ASN A 428 -23.13 11.93 8.96
N VAL A 429 -22.11 11.43 9.67
CA VAL A 429 -20.88 12.20 9.92
C VAL A 429 -20.05 12.29 8.65
N ASP A 430 -19.19 13.32 8.55
CA ASP A 430 -18.23 13.44 7.45
C ASP A 430 -17.34 12.19 7.37
N GLN A 431 -17.72 11.32 6.44
CA GLN A 431 -17.08 10.03 6.26
C GLN A 431 -15.63 10.16 5.77
N SER A 432 -15.25 11.32 5.17
CA SER A 432 -13.89 11.53 4.66
C SER A 432 -12.86 11.59 5.78
N VAL A 433 -13.20 12.27 6.88
CA VAL A 433 -12.34 12.35 8.08
C VAL A 433 -12.21 11.00 8.77
N ALA A 434 -13.33 10.30 8.90
CA ALA A 434 -13.36 9.02 9.58
C ALA A 434 -12.66 7.89 8.78
N GLN A 435 -12.83 7.87 7.45
CA GLN A 435 -12.08 6.99 6.56
C GLN A 435 -10.58 7.32 6.56
N GLY A 436 -10.24 8.61 6.70
CA GLY A 436 -8.86 9.06 6.91
C GLY A 436 -8.21 8.42 8.14
N ALA A 437 -8.94 8.26 9.25
CA ALA A 437 -8.44 7.59 10.44
C ALA A 437 -8.07 6.12 10.17
N MET A 438 -8.89 5.39 9.40
CA MET A 438 -8.57 4.01 8.98
C MET A 438 -7.29 3.94 8.15
N THR A 439 -7.08 4.89 7.24
CA THR A 439 -5.87 4.96 6.40
C THR A 439 -4.63 5.25 7.24
N ILE A 440 -4.70 6.16 8.20
CA ILE A 440 -3.59 6.47 9.13
C ILE A 440 -3.20 5.22 9.93
N VAL A 441 -4.19 4.46 10.39
CA VAL A 441 -3.93 3.19 11.08
C VAL A 441 -3.18 2.21 10.19
N ASP A 442 -3.60 2.05 8.93
CA ASP A 442 -2.92 1.19 7.96
C ASP A 442 -1.46 1.63 7.76
N ASP A 443 -1.20 2.93 7.56
CA ASP A 443 0.15 3.45 7.33
C ASP A 443 1.07 3.23 8.53
N ILE A 444 0.59 3.47 9.76
CA ILE A 444 1.36 3.21 10.99
C ILE A 444 1.69 1.73 11.13
N VAL A 445 0.72 0.86 10.88
CA VAL A 445 0.92 -0.59 10.97
C VAL A 445 1.93 -1.05 9.93
N PHE A 446 1.81 -0.63 8.66
CA PHE A 446 2.76 -0.96 7.60
C PHE A 446 4.17 -0.42 7.86
N MET A 447 4.32 0.64 8.64
CA MET A 447 5.63 1.17 9.06
C MET A 447 6.30 0.30 10.12
N VAL A 448 5.55 -0.20 11.11
CA VAL A 448 6.10 -0.94 12.27
C VAL A 448 6.24 -2.43 11.98
N THR A 449 5.32 -3.01 11.23
CA THR A 449 5.22 -4.46 11.04
C THR A 449 6.46 -5.12 10.42
N PRO A 450 7.13 -4.58 9.40
CA PRO A 450 8.28 -5.24 8.80
C PRO A 450 9.43 -5.46 9.80
N ILE A 451 9.75 -4.45 10.62
CA ILE A 451 10.79 -4.58 11.65
C ILE A 451 10.39 -5.65 12.67
N PHE A 452 9.17 -5.57 13.19
CA PHE A 452 8.68 -6.53 14.17
C PHE A 452 8.73 -7.95 13.62
N THR A 453 8.19 -8.15 12.41
CA THR A 453 8.03 -9.46 11.80
C THR A 453 9.37 -10.11 11.47
N THR A 454 10.28 -9.36 10.84
CA THR A 454 11.60 -9.90 10.48
C THR A 454 12.44 -10.19 11.72
N THR A 455 12.34 -9.37 12.77
CA THR A 455 13.01 -9.63 14.04
C THR A 455 12.46 -10.89 14.72
N MET A 456 11.12 -11.03 14.80
CA MET A 456 10.49 -12.23 15.37
C MET A 456 10.83 -13.49 14.57
N PHE A 457 10.84 -13.40 13.23
CA PHE A 457 11.25 -14.51 12.37
C PHE A 457 12.70 -14.91 12.62
N THR A 458 13.62 -13.95 12.72
CA THR A 458 15.04 -14.23 12.96
C THR A 458 15.28 -14.88 14.32
N LEU A 459 14.55 -14.44 15.35
CA LEU A 459 14.75 -14.93 16.73
C LEU A 459 14.04 -16.26 17.00
N LEU A 460 12.81 -16.43 16.50
CA LEU A 460 11.90 -17.50 16.93
C LEU A 460 11.51 -18.46 15.80
N GLY A 461 11.76 -18.10 14.54
CA GLY A 461 11.34 -18.90 13.38
C GLY A 461 9.85 -18.75 13.05
N VAL A 462 9.36 -19.67 12.23
CA VAL A 462 8.00 -19.60 11.65
C VAL A 462 6.92 -20.09 12.61
N GLY A 463 7.19 -21.14 13.38
CA GLY A 463 6.19 -21.74 14.26
C GLY A 463 5.55 -20.73 15.22
N PRO A 464 6.33 -20.05 16.11
CA PRO A 464 5.81 -19.02 16.99
C PRO A 464 5.11 -17.88 16.25
N LEU A 465 5.61 -17.49 15.06
CA LEU A 465 4.99 -16.43 14.27
C LEU A 465 3.60 -16.83 13.75
N TRP A 466 3.40 -18.10 13.34
CA TRP A 466 2.09 -18.63 12.95
C TRP A 466 1.11 -18.64 14.12
N LEU A 467 1.58 -19.03 15.32
CA LEU A 467 0.75 -18.98 16.54
C LEU A 467 0.36 -17.54 16.90
N ILE A 468 1.29 -16.59 16.83
CA ILE A 468 0.98 -15.17 17.04
C ILE A 468 -0.08 -14.70 16.06
N LYS A 469 0.09 -14.97 14.76
CA LYS A 469 -0.89 -14.58 13.73
C LYS A 469 -2.25 -15.20 13.97
N SER A 470 -2.31 -16.50 14.23
CA SER A 470 -3.56 -17.19 14.53
C SER A 470 -4.24 -16.61 15.77
N SER A 471 -3.47 -16.37 16.84
CA SER A 471 -3.98 -15.77 18.09
C SER A 471 -4.55 -14.36 17.84
N VAL A 472 -3.91 -13.55 17.01
CA VAL A 472 -4.41 -12.22 16.61
C VAL A 472 -5.74 -12.35 15.90
N TYR A 473 -5.88 -13.26 14.93
CA TYR A 473 -7.16 -13.46 14.22
C TYR A 473 -8.27 -13.93 15.16
N PHE A 474 -7.99 -14.87 16.07
CA PHE A 474 -8.99 -15.33 17.03
C PHE A 474 -9.33 -14.25 18.08
N ALA A 475 -8.36 -13.44 18.49
CA ALA A 475 -8.64 -12.29 19.35
C ALA A 475 -9.55 -11.26 18.67
N ILE A 476 -9.29 -10.95 17.39
CA ILE A 476 -10.17 -10.11 16.56
C ILE A 476 -11.57 -10.70 16.50
N ALA A 477 -11.69 -12.00 16.20
CA ALA A 477 -12.96 -12.69 16.10
C ALA A 477 -13.72 -12.69 17.43
N ALA A 478 -13.04 -12.88 18.56
CA ALA A 478 -13.63 -12.81 19.89
C ALA A 478 -14.15 -11.40 20.23
N VAL A 479 -13.32 -10.38 20.01
CA VAL A 479 -13.72 -8.97 20.26
C VAL A 479 -14.93 -8.60 19.39
N TRP A 480 -14.92 -9.01 18.10
CA TRP A 480 -16.03 -8.78 17.18
C TRP A 480 -17.29 -9.50 17.61
N PHE A 481 -17.19 -10.78 17.96
CA PHE A 481 -18.30 -11.60 18.41
C PHE A 481 -18.96 -11.04 19.68
N LEU A 482 -18.19 -10.59 20.65
CA LEU A 482 -18.70 -9.97 21.88
C LEU A 482 -19.50 -8.68 21.62
N ASN A 483 -19.16 -7.96 20.55
CA ASN A 483 -19.87 -6.74 20.14
C ASN A 483 -20.87 -6.96 18.99
N LEU A 484 -21.04 -8.19 18.50
CA LEU A 484 -21.83 -8.51 17.32
C LEU A 484 -23.29 -8.03 17.44
N LYS A 485 -23.91 -8.19 18.62
CA LYS A 485 -25.28 -7.76 18.88
C LYS A 485 -25.42 -6.24 18.74
N ASN A 486 -24.49 -5.48 19.28
CA ASN A 486 -24.49 -4.01 19.22
C ASN A 486 -24.20 -3.52 17.79
N ILE A 487 -23.29 -4.19 17.07
CA ILE A 487 -22.99 -3.89 15.66
C ILE A 487 -24.23 -4.16 14.80
N SER A 488 -24.92 -5.27 15.01
CA SER A 488 -26.11 -5.66 14.24
C SER A 488 -27.24 -4.63 14.39
N THR A 489 -27.39 -3.95 15.53
CA THR A 489 -28.40 -2.90 15.71
C THR A 489 -28.15 -1.66 14.86
N HIS A 490 -26.95 -1.41 14.41
CA HIS A 490 -26.59 -0.31 13.49
C HIS A 490 -26.68 -0.72 12.01
N MET A 491 -26.88 -2.02 11.74
CA MET A 491 -26.92 -2.53 10.36
C MET A 491 -28.35 -2.58 9.81
N TYR A 492 -29.34 -2.69 10.68
CA TYR A 492 -30.78 -2.79 10.36
C TYR A 492 -31.55 -1.67 11.06
#